data_571ba2f2f01581e6b715ea8914b04143
#
_entry.id   571ba2f2f01581e6b715ea8914b04143
#
_cell.length_a   1.000
_cell.length_b   1.000
_cell.length_c   1.000
_cell.angle_alpha   90.00
_cell.angle_beta   90.00
_cell.angle_gamma   90.00
#
_symmetry.space_group_name_H-M   'P 1'
#
loop_
_entity.id
_entity.type
_entity.pdbx_description
1 polymer ?
#
loop_
_entity_poly.entity_id
_entity_poly.type
_entity_poly.pdbx_seq_one_letter_code
_entity_poly.pdbx_strand_id
1 'polypeptide(L)'
;MSKRSQKPQPPWIDSYDLTRATYANWFNRLYDVALARFKWEGLEDSPYLDERFLEQFLFWQPLMAGFHDPVMGNLILPAMPSDNFDIIGDPKLVRAYGYNSNYQKSGLSKANCAYLWCNMRRSPDAIVIKQFAQRLTNIDRTIDLNLAAQKTPRIAYANENTKLSVQNLIYQQDKYDPWLYLKGNPSTDDIKNMIGVLDLGVQYIGLQLEQQKKETLAEALTYLGIESNYNMKAERQFTTEVQMTLGQVEADRLSPLYSRDKFCKDYNRLFGTSISVSMRSQLELTKIMEGREDEDNLSDTNIEEDGGDNE
;
A
#
# COMPACT_ATOMS: atom_id res chain seq x y z
N MET A 1 -22.42 -3.56 -43.99
CA MET A 1 -21.70 -3.54 -42.69
C MET A 1 -21.40 -2.09 -42.31
N SER A 2 -22.20 -1.51 -41.45
CA SER A 2 -22.06 -0.10 -41.01
C SER A 2 -20.86 0.01 -40.06
N LYS A 3 -19.85 0.82 -40.45
CA LYS A 3 -18.76 1.21 -39.54
C LYS A 3 -19.36 2.05 -38.41
N ARG A 4 -19.48 1.48 -37.20
CA ARG A 4 -19.73 2.27 -36.00
C ARG A 4 -18.57 3.26 -35.85
N SER A 5 -18.86 4.55 -36.02
CA SER A 5 -17.93 5.62 -35.71
C SER A 5 -17.63 5.52 -34.21
N GLN A 6 -16.42 5.14 -33.87
CA GLN A 6 -15.96 5.23 -32.47
C GLN A 6 -15.98 6.72 -32.11
N LYS A 7 -16.81 7.08 -31.12
CA LYS A 7 -16.73 8.41 -30.54
C LYS A 7 -15.32 8.60 -29.99
N PRO A 8 -14.68 9.76 -30.20
CA PRO A 8 -13.40 10.03 -29.59
C PRO A 8 -13.54 9.87 -28.07
N GLN A 9 -12.71 9.02 -27.50
CA GLN A 9 -12.67 8.87 -26.04
C GLN A 9 -12.20 10.19 -25.43
N PRO A 10 -12.78 10.63 -24.30
CA PRO A 10 -12.31 11.82 -23.61
C PRO A 10 -10.84 11.63 -23.18
N PRO A 11 -10.03 12.70 -23.18
CA PRO A 11 -8.60 12.61 -22.87
C PRO A 11 -8.29 12.28 -21.38
N TRP A 12 -9.31 12.16 -20.55
CA TRP A 12 -9.17 11.79 -19.15
C TRP A 12 -9.57 10.35 -18.89
N ILE A 13 -9.00 9.82 -17.82
CA ILE A 13 -9.26 8.45 -17.34
C ILE A 13 -10.73 8.32 -16.95
N ASP A 14 -11.39 7.22 -17.36
CA ASP A 14 -12.74 6.88 -16.94
C ASP A 14 -12.81 6.76 -15.40
N SER A 15 -13.95 7.11 -14.82
CA SER A 15 -14.17 7.05 -13.36
C SER A 15 -13.95 5.66 -12.77
N TYR A 16 -14.28 4.60 -13.50
CA TYR A 16 -14.02 3.22 -13.09
C TYR A 16 -12.52 2.91 -13.07
N ASP A 17 -11.81 3.25 -14.15
CA ASP A 17 -10.38 3.04 -14.26
C ASP A 17 -9.60 3.89 -13.25
N LEU A 18 -10.05 5.11 -12.99
CA LEU A 18 -9.47 5.97 -11.95
C LEU A 18 -9.64 5.35 -10.57
N THR A 19 -10.80 4.78 -10.26
CA THR A 19 -11.03 4.09 -8.97
C THR A 19 -10.11 2.89 -8.81
N ARG A 20 -9.92 2.09 -9.87
CA ARG A 20 -8.97 0.96 -9.87
C ARG A 20 -7.53 1.43 -9.69
N ALA A 21 -7.13 2.49 -10.37
CA ALA A 21 -5.79 3.07 -10.26
C ALA A 21 -5.53 3.61 -8.84
N THR A 22 -6.50 4.31 -8.24
CA THR A 22 -6.40 4.81 -6.87
C THR A 22 -6.27 3.66 -5.87
N TYR A 23 -7.08 2.60 -6.04
CA TYR A 23 -6.98 1.40 -5.20
C TYR A 23 -5.62 0.72 -5.33
N ALA A 24 -5.14 0.52 -6.56
CA ALA A 24 -3.84 -0.09 -6.81
C ALA A 24 -2.70 0.74 -6.20
N ASN A 25 -2.78 2.07 -6.29
CA ASN A 25 -1.81 2.97 -5.69
C ASN A 25 -1.77 2.82 -4.16
N TRP A 26 -2.92 2.89 -3.47
CA TRP A 26 -2.97 2.70 -2.02
C TRP A 26 -2.54 1.31 -1.59
N PHE A 27 -3.00 0.29 -2.31
CA PHE A 27 -2.60 -1.08 -2.01
C PHE A 27 -1.09 -1.29 -2.15
N ASN A 28 -0.48 -0.84 -3.25
CA ASN A 28 0.96 -0.99 -3.47
C ASN A 28 1.77 -0.24 -2.41
N ARG A 29 1.39 0.99 -2.08
CA ARG A 29 2.07 1.76 -1.01
C ARG A 29 2.05 1.06 0.34
N LEU A 30 0.90 0.54 0.76
CA LEU A 30 0.79 -0.21 2.02
C LEU A 30 1.49 -1.57 1.94
N TYR A 31 1.49 -2.20 0.77
CA TYR A 31 2.18 -3.45 0.51
C TYR A 31 3.70 -3.29 0.60
N ASP A 32 4.27 -2.26 -0.03
CA ASP A 32 5.70 -1.95 0.03
C ASP A 32 6.16 -1.70 1.48
N VAL A 33 5.38 -0.96 2.25
CA VAL A 33 5.62 -0.75 3.68
C VAL A 33 5.57 -2.07 4.47
N ALA A 34 4.58 -2.93 4.17
CA ALA A 34 4.45 -4.23 4.82
C ALA A 34 5.64 -5.16 4.53
N LEU A 35 6.18 -5.13 3.31
CA LEU A 35 7.36 -5.92 2.93
C LEU A 35 8.65 -5.38 3.57
N ALA A 36 8.77 -4.05 3.67
CA ALA A 36 9.99 -3.41 4.14
C ALA A 36 10.14 -3.40 5.67
N ARG A 37 9.13 -3.79 6.46
CA ARG A 37 9.14 -3.64 7.92
C ARG A 37 10.15 -4.52 8.68
N PHE A 38 10.56 -5.66 8.09
CA PHE A 38 11.54 -6.57 8.71
C PHE A 38 12.86 -6.53 7.95
N LYS A 39 13.95 -6.70 8.70
CA LYS A 39 15.30 -6.87 8.19
C LYS A 39 15.77 -8.26 8.61
N TRP A 40 16.19 -9.05 7.63
CA TRP A 40 16.78 -10.36 7.83
C TRP A 40 18.30 -10.29 7.66
N GLU A 41 19.03 -10.97 8.51
CA GLU A 41 20.48 -11.08 8.45
C GLU A 41 20.90 -12.55 8.41
N GLY A 42 22.04 -12.86 7.78
CA GLY A 42 22.53 -14.23 7.66
C GLY A 42 21.82 -15.06 6.58
N LEU A 43 21.12 -14.42 5.62
CA LEU A 43 20.52 -15.13 4.47
C LEU A 43 21.53 -15.43 3.35
N GLU A 44 22.71 -14.86 3.41
CA GLU A 44 23.75 -14.90 2.35
C GLU A 44 24.36 -16.30 2.16
N ASP A 45 24.18 -17.20 3.12
CA ASP A 45 24.69 -18.57 3.07
C ASP A 45 24.06 -19.42 1.95
N SER A 46 22.97 -18.98 1.34
CA SER A 46 22.31 -19.68 0.26
C SER A 46 21.74 -18.71 -0.79
N PRO A 47 22.01 -18.94 -2.08
CA PRO A 47 21.49 -18.09 -3.16
C PRO A 47 19.96 -18.17 -3.32
N TYR A 48 19.30 -19.06 -2.59
CA TYR A 48 17.86 -19.24 -2.61
C TYR A 48 17.14 -18.60 -1.41
N LEU A 49 17.88 -17.91 -0.53
CA LEU A 49 17.34 -17.18 0.61
C LEU A 49 17.33 -15.69 0.26
N ASP A 50 16.15 -15.12 0.12
CA ASP A 50 15.95 -13.72 -0.25
C ASP A 50 14.87 -13.12 0.67
N GLU A 51 15.21 -12.06 1.38
CA GLU A 51 14.32 -11.33 2.29
C GLU A 51 13.01 -10.94 1.60
N ARG A 52 13.10 -10.37 0.39
CA ARG A 52 11.93 -9.97 -0.39
C ARG A 52 10.99 -11.14 -0.67
N PHE A 53 11.55 -12.29 -1.03
CA PHE A 53 10.77 -13.49 -1.30
C PHE A 53 10.06 -14.00 -0.05
N LEU A 54 10.74 -14.00 1.11
CA LEU A 54 10.17 -14.43 2.38
C LEU A 54 9.00 -13.54 2.78
N GLU A 55 9.19 -12.22 2.83
CA GLU A 55 8.16 -11.28 3.25
C GLU A 55 7.00 -11.22 2.24
N GLN A 56 7.27 -11.32 0.95
CA GLN A 56 6.25 -11.39 -0.08
C GLN A 56 5.32 -12.59 0.11
N PHE A 57 5.88 -13.77 0.40
CA PHE A 57 5.06 -14.95 0.65
C PHE A 57 4.31 -14.88 1.96
N LEU A 58 4.93 -14.43 3.03
CA LEU A 58 4.27 -14.28 4.34
C LEU A 58 3.15 -13.24 4.34
N PHE A 59 3.21 -12.26 3.45
CA PHE A 59 2.13 -11.31 3.24
C PHE A 59 0.87 -11.97 2.66
N TRP A 60 1.03 -12.96 1.77
CA TRP A 60 -0.07 -13.64 1.09
C TRP A 60 -0.44 -15.00 1.70
N GLN A 61 0.53 -15.69 2.27
CA GLN A 61 0.42 -17.07 2.74
C GLN A 61 0.75 -17.16 4.22
N PRO A 62 0.08 -18.05 4.98
CA PRO A 62 0.29 -18.13 6.41
C PRO A 62 1.57 -18.86 6.82
N LEU A 63 2.12 -19.75 5.98
CA LEU A 63 3.15 -20.70 6.37
C LEU A 63 4.22 -20.85 5.30
N MET A 64 5.47 -20.80 5.74
CA MET A 64 6.64 -21.28 4.99
C MET A 64 7.38 -22.36 5.81
N ALA A 65 8.20 -23.15 5.14
CA ALA A 65 8.98 -24.23 5.72
C ALA A 65 10.46 -24.04 5.40
N GLY A 66 11.31 -24.01 6.42
CA GLY A 66 12.74 -23.98 6.31
C GLY A 66 13.32 -25.39 6.50
N PHE A 67 14.04 -25.92 5.52
CA PHE A 67 14.60 -27.27 5.52
C PHE A 67 15.89 -27.35 4.71
N HIS A 68 16.61 -28.46 4.87
CA HIS A 68 17.81 -28.75 4.07
C HIS A 68 17.45 -29.71 2.94
N ASP A 69 17.84 -29.35 1.72
CA ASP A 69 17.78 -30.23 0.54
C ASP A 69 19.19 -30.73 0.17
N PRO A 70 19.38 -32.02 -0.07
CA PRO A 70 20.71 -32.57 -0.36
C PRO A 70 21.39 -31.98 -1.60
N VAL A 71 20.64 -31.45 -2.56
CA VAL A 71 21.15 -30.90 -3.82
C VAL A 71 21.22 -29.36 -3.77
N MET A 72 20.20 -28.71 -3.24
CA MET A 72 20.06 -27.25 -3.26
C MET A 72 20.55 -26.58 -1.97
N GLY A 73 20.86 -27.38 -0.94
CA GLY A 73 21.27 -26.84 0.36
C GLY A 73 20.09 -26.33 1.19
N ASN A 74 20.31 -25.25 1.93
CA ASN A 74 19.32 -24.66 2.82
C ASN A 74 18.26 -23.86 2.05
N LEU A 75 16.99 -24.19 2.26
CA LEU A 75 15.85 -23.58 1.59
C LEU A 75 14.81 -23.13 2.59
N ILE A 76 14.13 -22.03 2.28
CA ILE A 76 12.91 -21.57 2.95
C ILE A 76 11.86 -21.35 1.87
N LEU A 77 10.87 -22.23 1.80
CA LEU A 77 9.87 -22.23 0.73
C LEU A 77 8.43 -22.17 1.29
N PRO A 78 7.48 -21.67 0.50
CA PRO A 78 6.05 -21.76 0.82
C PRO A 78 5.67 -23.20 1.15
N ALA A 79 4.82 -23.36 2.14
CA ALA A 79 4.38 -24.65 2.60
C ALA A 79 2.89 -24.72 2.89
N MET A 80 2.33 -25.90 2.76
CA MET A 80 0.96 -26.20 3.15
C MET A 80 0.92 -27.44 4.04
N PRO A 81 -0.01 -27.50 5.00
CA PRO A 81 -0.27 -28.72 5.77
C PRO A 81 -0.62 -29.87 4.83
N SER A 82 -0.01 -31.04 5.04
CA SER A 82 -0.25 -32.25 4.24
C SER A 82 -0.81 -33.42 5.04
N ASP A 83 -0.99 -33.24 6.36
CA ASP A 83 -1.51 -34.24 7.29
C ASP A 83 -2.27 -33.55 8.43
N ASN A 84 -2.78 -34.35 9.37
CA ASN A 84 -3.48 -33.88 10.56
C ASN A 84 -2.64 -32.95 11.43
N PHE A 85 -3.33 -32.17 12.26
CA PHE A 85 -2.71 -31.29 13.23
C PHE A 85 -2.38 -32.04 14.52
N ASP A 86 -1.40 -31.53 15.25
CA ASP A 86 -1.11 -31.97 16.61
C ASP A 86 -2.05 -31.32 17.64
N ILE A 87 -1.86 -31.65 18.93
CA ILE A 87 -2.73 -31.16 20.04
C ILE A 87 -2.67 -29.64 20.25
N ILE A 88 -1.63 -28.97 19.73
CA ILE A 88 -1.46 -27.52 19.82
C ILE A 88 -1.82 -26.80 18.50
N GLY A 89 -2.36 -27.54 17.53
CA GLY A 89 -2.79 -26.98 16.26
C GLY A 89 -1.66 -26.72 15.24
N ASP A 90 -0.48 -27.34 15.43
CA ASP A 90 0.55 -27.31 14.40
C ASP A 90 0.39 -28.51 13.45
N PRO A 91 0.66 -28.35 12.15
CA PRO A 91 0.62 -29.48 11.24
C PRO A 91 1.70 -30.50 11.58
N LYS A 92 1.35 -31.79 11.59
CA LYS A 92 2.31 -32.87 11.82
C LYS A 92 3.28 -32.99 10.67
N LEU A 93 2.77 -32.87 9.45
CA LEU A 93 3.54 -32.89 8.21
C LEU A 93 3.15 -31.70 7.35
N VAL A 94 4.14 -31.12 6.67
CA VAL A 94 3.95 -30.09 5.66
C VAL A 94 4.58 -30.49 4.35
N ARG A 95 4.07 -29.92 3.27
CA ARG A 95 4.63 -30.02 1.93
C ARG A 95 5.08 -28.64 1.50
N ALA A 96 6.38 -28.49 1.23
CA ALA A 96 6.96 -27.29 0.63
C ALA A 96 6.89 -27.36 -0.90
N TYR A 97 6.78 -26.21 -1.55
CA TYR A 97 6.72 -26.11 -3.01
C TYR A 97 7.47 -24.86 -3.50
N GLY A 98 8.10 -24.98 -4.66
CA GLY A 98 8.77 -23.86 -5.31
C GLY A 98 7.78 -22.94 -6.04
N TYR A 99 8.20 -21.73 -6.34
CA TYR A 99 7.39 -20.71 -7.03
C TYR A 99 6.86 -21.20 -8.39
N ASN A 100 7.70 -21.93 -9.14
CA ASN A 100 7.34 -22.47 -10.45
C ASN A 100 6.61 -23.83 -10.40
N SER A 101 6.21 -24.28 -9.22
CA SER A 101 5.53 -25.56 -8.94
C SER A 101 6.24 -26.86 -9.38
N ASN A 102 7.42 -26.77 -10.00
CA ASN A 102 8.19 -27.97 -10.42
C ASN A 102 8.94 -28.62 -9.25
N TYR A 103 9.27 -27.85 -8.21
CA TYR A 103 9.90 -28.36 -7.00
C TYR A 103 8.85 -28.58 -5.91
N GLN A 104 8.80 -29.79 -5.39
CA GLN A 104 7.94 -30.14 -4.25
C GLN A 104 8.69 -31.09 -3.31
N LYS A 105 8.59 -30.81 -2.00
CA LYS A 105 9.14 -31.65 -0.94
C LYS A 105 8.05 -31.99 0.05
N SER A 106 7.70 -33.27 0.17
CA SER A 106 6.70 -33.76 1.13
C SER A 106 7.38 -34.43 2.32
N GLY A 107 6.61 -34.69 3.38
CA GLY A 107 7.10 -35.40 4.57
C GLY A 107 7.98 -34.55 5.49
N LEU A 108 7.86 -33.23 5.40
CA LEU A 108 8.56 -32.29 6.30
C LEU A 108 7.80 -32.22 7.62
N SER A 109 8.50 -32.44 8.73
CA SER A 109 7.99 -32.41 10.11
C SER A 109 8.86 -31.50 10.97
N LYS A 110 8.41 -31.19 12.20
CA LYS A 110 9.21 -30.40 13.14
C LYS A 110 10.58 -31.01 13.49
N ALA A 111 10.81 -32.29 13.17
CA ALA A 111 12.11 -32.96 13.39
C ALA A 111 13.16 -32.58 12.32
N ASN A 112 12.73 -32.25 11.10
CA ASN A 112 13.60 -31.97 9.95
C ASN A 112 13.28 -30.65 9.23
N CYS A 113 12.41 -29.82 9.80
CA CYS A 113 11.95 -28.58 9.21
C CYS A 113 11.56 -27.58 10.29
N ALA A 114 11.90 -26.32 10.08
CA ALA A 114 11.41 -25.21 10.89
C ALA A 114 10.20 -24.57 10.20
N TYR A 115 9.16 -24.24 10.99
CA TYR A 115 7.93 -23.62 10.49
C TYR A 115 7.96 -22.10 10.69
N LEU A 116 7.85 -21.38 9.60
CA LEU A 116 7.76 -19.91 9.58
C LEU A 116 6.32 -19.47 9.36
N TRP A 117 5.67 -19.03 10.42
CA TRP A 117 4.33 -18.46 10.37
C TRP A 117 4.36 -16.96 10.12
N CYS A 118 3.41 -16.43 9.36
CA CYS A 118 3.31 -14.99 9.09
C CYS A 118 3.14 -14.14 10.37
N ASN A 119 2.38 -14.65 11.34
CA ASN A 119 2.18 -14.07 12.66
C ASN A 119 1.62 -15.13 13.64
N MET A 120 1.45 -14.79 14.91
CA MET A 120 0.90 -15.71 15.93
C MET A 120 -0.54 -16.14 15.63
N ARG A 121 -1.34 -15.31 14.94
CA ARG A 121 -2.72 -15.64 14.53
C ARG A 121 -2.77 -16.58 13.33
N ARG A 122 -1.65 -16.76 12.63
CA ARG A 122 -1.55 -17.55 11.38
C ARG A 122 -2.46 -17.02 10.26
N SER A 123 -2.72 -15.72 10.27
CA SER A 123 -3.57 -15.02 9.30
C SER A 123 -2.75 -13.98 8.54
N PRO A 124 -2.62 -14.12 7.20
CA PRO A 124 -1.86 -13.18 6.38
C PRO A 124 -2.42 -11.77 6.42
N ASP A 125 -1.54 -10.78 6.32
CA ASP A 125 -1.90 -9.36 6.41
C ASP A 125 -2.63 -8.85 5.16
N ALA A 126 -2.54 -9.56 4.03
CA ALA A 126 -3.09 -9.16 2.74
C ALA A 126 -4.58 -8.77 2.78
N ILE A 127 -5.41 -9.49 3.56
CA ILE A 127 -6.85 -9.21 3.65
C ILE A 127 -7.08 -7.86 4.33
N VAL A 128 -6.39 -7.57 5.43
CA VAL A 128 -6.54 -6.34 6.20
C VAL A 128 -6.00 -5.15 5.41
N ILE A 129 -4.84 -5.30 4.77
CA ILE A 129 -4.26 -4.25 3.91
C ILE A 129 -5.17 -3.92 2.73
N LYS A 130 -5.81 -4.91 2.11
CA LYS A 130 -6.84 -4.67 1.08
C LYS A 130 -8.01 -3.84 1.59
N GLN A 131 -8.46 -4.08 2.82
CA GLN A 131 -9.55 -3.30 3.43
C GLN A 131 -9.14 -1.85 3.67
N PHE A 132 -7.93 -1.59 4.17
CA PHE A 132 -7.41 -0.23 4.33
C PHE A 132 -7.25 0.48 2.99
N ALA A 133 -6.69 -0.18 1.98
CA ALA A 133 -6.59 0.37 0.63
C ALA A 133 -7.96 0.73 0.04
N GLN A 134 -8.97 -0.11 0.28
CA GLN A 134 -10.34 0.17 -0.16
C GLN A 134 -10.95 1.37 0.57
N ARG A 135 -10.77 1.48 1.89
CA ARG A 135 -11.23 2.65 2.67
C ARG A 135 -10.59 3.95 2.17
N LEU A 136 -9.26 3.96 2.01
CA LEU A 136 -8.51 5.11 1.51
C LEU A 136 -8.97 5.50 0.09
N THR A 137 -9.20 4.52 -0.78
CA THR A 137 -9.74 4.74 -2.12
C THR A 137 -11.12 5.41 -2.06
N ASN A 138 -12.01 4.91 -1.21
CA ASN A 138 -13.35 5.48 -1.06
C ASN A 138 -13.29 6.93 -0.58
N ILE A 139 -12.40 7.24 0.37
CA ILE A 139 -12.21 8.61 0.87
C ILE A 139 -11.72 9.51 -0.26
N ASP A 140 -10.66 9.13 -1.00
CA ASP A 140 -10.14 9.92 -2.12
C ASP A 140 -11.21 10.15 -3.19
N ARG A 141 -11.95 9.10 -3.58
CA ARG A 141 -13.03 9.24 -4.55
C ARG A 141 -14.18 10.12 -4.04
N THR A 142 -14.45 10.11 -2.73
CA THR A 142 -15.45 11.00 -2.14
C THR A 142 -14.97 12.44 -2.13
N ILE A 143 -13.67 12.69 -1.89
CA ILE A 143 -13.06 14.02 -2.02
C ILE A 143 -13.24 14.54 -3.45
N ASP A 144 -12.88 13.74 -4.45
CA ASP A 144 -13.03 14.10 -5.87
C ASP A 144 -14.48 14.45 -6.21
N LEU A 145 -15.44 13.63 -5.75
CA LEU A 145 -16.87 13.86 -5.99
C LEU A 145 -17.37 15.12 -5.26
N ASN A 146 -16.91 15.35 -4.02
CA ASN A 146 -17.28 16.54 -3.26
C ASN A 146 -16.75 17.81 -3.92
N LEU A 147 -15.48 17.78 -4.39
CA LEU A 147 -14.90 18.87 -5.17
C LEU A 147 -15.62 19.09 -6.50
N ALA A 148 -16.02 18.04 -7.19
CA ALA A 148 -16.80 18.15 -8.42
C ALA A 148 -18.18 18.74 -8.17
N ALA A 149 -18.83 18.40 -7.05
CA ALA A 149 -20.14 18.93 -6.66
C ALA A 149 -20.10 20.41 -6.26
N GLN A 150 -18.93 20.93 -5.84
CA GLN A 150 -18.75 22.38 -5.60
C GLN A 150 -18.74 23.19 -6.91
N LYS A 151 -18.46 22.55 -8.05
CA LYS A 151 -18.68 23.18 -9.36
C LYS A 151 -20.20 23.26 -9.54
N THR A 152 -20.78 24.43 -9.31
CA THR A 152 -22.23 24.64 -9.43
C THR A 152 -22.75 24.08 -10.74
N PRO A 153 -23.53 22.98 -10.72
CA PRO A 153 -24.09 22.43 -11.95
C PRO A 153 -25.09 23.43 -12.50
N ARG A 154 -24.84 23.90 -13.73
CA ARG A 154 -25.79 24.76 -14.43
C ARG A 154 -26.66 23.88 -15.31
N ILE A 155 -27.97 23.98 -15.11
CA ILE A 155 -28.92 23.34 -16.01
C ILE A 155 -29.19 24.33 -17.15
N ALA A 156 -28.86 23.91 -18.36
CA ALA A 156 -29.18 24.65 -19.56
C ALA A 156 -30.39 24.02 -20.25
N TYR A 157 -31.47 24.78 -20.39
CA TYR A 157 -32.61 24.38 -21.19
C TYR A 157 -32.35 24.83 -22.63
N ALA A 158 -32.29 23.88 -23.56
CA ALA A 158 -32.05 24.16 -24.97
C ALA A 158 -33.15 23.55 -25.82
N ASN A 159 -33.76 24.37 -26.69
CA ASN A 159 -34.54 23.89 -27.84
C ASN A 159 -33.58 23.44 -28.95
N GLU A 160 -34.04 22.67 -29.94
CA GLU A 160 -33.20 22.18 -31.03
C GLU A 160 -32.41 23.28 -31.73
N ASN A 161 -32.99 24.50 -31.85
CA ASN A 161 -32.35 25.65 -32.45
C ASN A 161 -31.26 26.32 -31.59
N THR A 162 -31.28 26.12 -30.26
CA THR A 162 -30.36 26.74 -29.32
C THR A 162 -29.34 25.76 -28.76
N LYS A 163 -29.51 24.46 -29.01
CA LYS A 163 -28.69 23.37 -28.48
C LYS A 163 -27.19 23.55 -28.75
N LEU A 164 -26.81 23.94 -29.98
CA LEU A 164 -25.42 24.19 -30.37
C LEU A 164 -24.80 25.38 -29.61
N SER A 165 -25.57 26.44 -29.39
CA SER A 165 -25.13 27.63 -28.67
C SER A 165 -24.89 27.32 -27.21
N VAL A 166 -25.78 26.54 -26.57
CA VAL A 166 -25.64 26.08 -25.17
C VAL A 166 -24.48 25.12 -25.02
N GLN A 167 -24.27 24.19 -25.94
CA GLN A 167 -23.12 23.30 -25.92
C GLN A 167 -21.78 24.06 -26.01
N ASN A 168 -21.72 25.11 -26.86
CA ASN A 168 -20.53 25.95 -26.96
C ASN A 168 -20.27 26.76 -25.69
N LEU A 169 -21.32 27.23 -24.99
CA LEU A 169 -21.19 27.91 -23.71
C LEU A 169 -20.64 26.99 -22.62
N ILE A 170 -21.13 25.76 -22.52
CA ILE A 170 -20.66 24.76 -21.59
C ILE A 170 -19.19 24.44 -21.88
N TYR A 171 -18.83 24.26 -23.15
CA TYR A 171 -17.46 23.98 -23.58
C TYR A 171 -16.47 25.12 -23.27
N GLN A 172 -16.90 26.38 -23.42
CA GLN A 172 -16.09 27.55 -23.05
C GLN A 172 -15.90 27.66 -21.53
N GLN A 173 -16.92 27.35 -20.76
CA GLN A 173 -16.82 27.33 -19.31
C GLN A 173 -15.85 26.24 -18.78
N ASP A 174 -15.84 25.09 -19.41
CA ASP A 174 -14.90 23.99 -19.07
C ASP A 174 -13.44 24.38 -19.36
N LYS A 175 -13.21 25.34 -20.23
CA LYS A 175 -11.87 25.92 -20.53
C LYS A 175 -11.45 27.05 -19.59
N TYR A 176 -12.26 27.37 -18.57
CA TYR A 176 -12.02 28.51 -17.66
C TYR A 176 -11.93 29.88 -18.40
N ASP A 177 -12.59 30.00 -19.55
CA ASP A 177 -12.67 31.28 -20.27
C ASP A 177 -13.61 32.23 -19.50
N PRO A 178 -13.15 33.40 -19.04
CA PRO A 178 -14.00 34.33 -18.29
C PRO A 178 -15.08 34.99 -19.16
N TRP A 179 -14.98 34.86 -20.49
CA TRP A 179 -15.90 35.47 -21.42
C TRP A 179 -16.80 34.42 -22.09
N LEU A 180 -18.12 34.59 -21.92
CA LEU A 180 -19.13 33.75 -22.54
C LEU A 180 -19.75 34.49 -23.73
N TYR A 181 -19.55 33.98 -24.94
CA TYR A 181 -20.11 34.57 -26.16
C TYR A 181 -21.39 33.85 -26.58
N LEU A 182 -22.52 34.54 -26.53
CA LEU A 182 -23.79 34.09 -27.06
C LEU A 182 -23.95 34.58 -28.51
N LYS A 183 -24.27 33.67 -29.45
CA LYS A 183 -24.57 34.00 -30.85
C LYS A 183 -26.06 34.30 -30.97
N GLY A 184 -26.43 35.55 -31.25
CA GLY A 184 -27.81 36.00 -31.37
C GLY A 184 -28.08 37.22 -30.49
N ASN A 185 -29.26 37.75 -30.53
CA ASN A 185 -29.71 38.84 -29.65
C ASN A 185 -30.90 38.38 -28.74
N PRO A 186 -30.63 37.45 -27.80
CA PRO A 186 -31.69 36.97 -26.91
C PRO A 186 -32.07 38.07 -25.93
N SER A 187 -33.36 38.16 -25.57
CA SER A 187 -33.81 39.07 -24.52
C SER A 187 -33.24 38.63 -23.17
N THR A 188 -33.15 39.56 -22.22
CA THR A 188 -32.61 39.26 -20.85
C THR A 188 -33.45 38.20 -20.16
N ASP A 189 -34.74 38.12 -20.44
CA ASP A 189 -35.62 37.10 -19.87
C ASP A 189 -35.46 35.73 -20.54
N ASP A 190 -35.13 35.68 -21.82
CA ASP A 190 -34.80 34.42 -22.49
C ASP A 190 -33.52 33.84 -21.95
N ILE A 191 -32.51 34.66 -21.62
CA ILE A 191 -31.25 34.19 -20.99
C ILE A 191 -31.51 33.62 -19.59
N LYS A 192 -32.31 34.29 -18.78
CA LYS A 192 -32.68 33.82 -17.42
C LYS A 192 -33.44 32.49 -17.47
N ASN A 193 -34.30 32.30 -18.48
CA ASN A 193 -35.07 31.09 -18.66
C ASN A 193 -34.29 29.95 -19.30
N MET A 194 -33.15 30.22 -19.95
CA MET A 194 -32.28 29.23 -20.62
C MET A 194 -31.27 28.60 -19.66
N ILE A 195 -30.86 29.32 -18.62
CA ILE A 195 -29.80 28.89 -17.72
C ILE A 195 -30.33 28.91 -16.27
N GLY A 196 -30.56 27.73 -15.72
CA GLY A 196 -30.84 27.52 -14.30
C GLY A 196 -29.60 27.09 -13.56
N VAL A 197 -29.42 27.62 -12.35
CA VAL A 197 -28.40 27.06 -11.41
C VAL A 197 -29.14 26.09 -10.51
N LEU A 198 -28.74 24.81 -10.58
CA LEU A 198 -29.21 23.80 -9.65
C LEU A 198 -28.31 23.85 -8.41
N ASP A 199 -28.80 24.49 -7.36
CA ASP A 199 -28.13 24.37 -6.05
C ASP A 199 -28.50 23.02 -5.44
N LEU A 200 -27.54 22.11 -5.44
CA LEU A 200 -27.71 20.79 -4.84
C LEU A 200 -27.54 20.80 -3.31
N GLY A 201 -27.23 21.97 -2.72
CA GLY A 201 -27.02 22.10 -1.27
C GLY A 201 -25.88 21.22 -0.72
N VAL A 202 -24.95 20.80 -1.58
CA VAL A 202 -23.85 19.90 -1.17
C VAL A 202 -22.87 20.70 -0.31
N GLN A 203 -22.78 20.34 0.96
CA GLN A 203 -21.82 20.94 1.87
C GLN A 203 -20.39 20.52 1.50
N TYR A 204 -19.46 21.49 1.53
CA TYR A 204 -18.03 21.18 1.39
C TYR A 204 -17.50 20.50 2.65
N ILE A 205 -17.14 19.23 2.54
CA ILE A 205 -16.60 18.41 3.64
C ILE A 205 -15.15 17.94 3.38
N GLY A 206 -14.45 18.60 2.46
CA GLY A 206 -13.11 18.18 2.02
C GLY A 206 -12.10 18.12 3.18
N LEU A 207 -12.15 19.06 4.11
CA LEU A 207 -11.24 19.06 5.27
C LEU A 207 -11.47 17.88 6.21
N GLN A 208 -12.75 17.53 6.47
CA GLN A 208 -13.09 16.36 7.30
C GLN A 208 -12.63 15.05 6.62
N LEU A 209 -12.81 14.94 5.31
CA LEU A 209 -12.38 13.79 4.55
C LEU A 209 -10.85 13.66 4.51
N GLU A 210 -10.12 14.76 4.37
CA GLU A 210 -8.65 14.76 4.46
C GLU A 210 -8.16 14.35 5.85
N GLN A 211 -8.83 14.79 6.90
CA GLN A 211 -8.54 14.37 8.26
C GLN A 211 -8.79 12.87 8.43
N GLN A 212 -9.95 12.37 7.98
CA GLN A 212 -10.29 10.94 8.03
C GLN A 212 -9.32 10.08 7.22
N LYS A 213 -8.82 10.58 6.07
CA LYS A 213 -7.78 9.91 5.28
C LYS A 213 -6.50 9.73 6.09
N LYS A 214 -6.04 10.77 6.76
CA LYS A 214 -4.84 10.72 7.62
C LYS A 214 -5.02 9.75 8.79
N GLU A 215 -6.17 9.77 9.44
CA GLU A 215 -6.50 8.85 10.53
C GLU A 215 -6.55 7.39 10.04
N THR A 216 -7.18 7.12 8.91
CA THR A 216 -7.24 5.78 8.31
C THR A 216 -5.84 5.28 7.91
N LEU A 217 -4.99 6.16 7.37
CA LEU A 217 -3.60 5.80 7.05
C LEU A 217 -2.79 5.53 8.31
N ALA A 218 -2.96 6.35 9.35
CA ALA A 218 -2.30 6.12 10.65
C ALA A 218 -2.73 4.79 11.28
N GLU A 219 -4.03 4.44 11.21
CA GLU A 219 -4.55 3.15 11.66
C GLU A 219 -3.92 1.97 10.88
N ALA A 220 -3.76 2.10 9.57
CA ALA A 220 -3.11 1.09 8.74
C ALA A 220 -1.63 0.89 9.10
N LEU A 221 -0.89 1.97 9.37
CA LEU A 221 0.50 1.92 9.81
C LEU A 221 0.63 1.31 11.21
N THR A 222 -0.25 1.69 12.14
CA THR A 222 -0.33 1.09 13.49
C THR A 222 -0.55 -0.42 13.41
N TYR A 223 -1.47 -0.88 12.56
CA TYR A 223 -1.68 -2.31 12.31
C TYR A 223 -0.40 -3.03 11.81
N LEU A 224 0.42 -2.36 11.03
CA LEU A 224 1.72 -2.88 10.59
C LEU A 224 2.82 -2.77 11.67
N GLY A 225 2.52 -2.21 12.84
CA GLY A 225 3.47 -1.99 13.91
C GLY A 225 4.43 -0.82 13.63
N ILE A 226 4.01 0.17 12.84
CA ILE A 226 4.79 1.34 12.47
C ILE A 226 4.17 2.58 13.11
N GLU A 227 4.99 3.37 13.77
CA GLU A 227 4.57 4.63 14.36
C GLU A 227 4.27 5.65 13.26
N SER A 228 3.11 6.33 13.35
CA SER A 228 2.78 7.40 12.43
C SER A 228 2.96 8.77 13.10
N ASN A 229 3.74 9.64 12.49
CA ASN A 229 3.93 11.02 12.96
C ASN A 229 2.66 11.88 12.81
N TYR A 230 1.61 11.38 12.19
CA TYR A 230 0.35 12.11 12.03
C TYR A 230 -0.37 12.37 13.35
N ASN A 231 -0.20 11.48 14.34
CA ASN A 231 -0.78 11.63 15.67
C ASN A 231 -0.01 12.63 16.55
N MET A 232 1.24 12.97 16.22
CA MET A 232 2.07 13.88 17.03
C MET A 232 1.79 15.37 16.79
N LYS A 233 1.09 15.75 15.72
CA LYS A 233 0.82 17.16 15.37
C LYS A 233 -0.52 17.70 15.85
N ALA A 234 -1.38 16.87 16.44
CA ALA A 234 -2.56 17.36 17.15
C ALA A 234 -2.09 17.98 18.46
N GLU A 235 -2.00 19.31 18.49
CA GLU A 235 -1.69 20.08 19.70
C GLU A 235 -2.61 19.60 20.83
N ARG A 236 -2.01 19.08 21.93
CA ARG A 236 -2.65 18.60 23.14
C ARG A 236 -3.26 17.19 23.10
N GLN A 237 -2.59 16.21 22.52
CA GLN A 237 -2.86 14.84 22.95
C GLN A 237 -2.35 14.65 24.38
N PHE A 238 -3.25 14.21 25.27
CA PHE A 238 -2.87 13.83 26.63
C PHE A 238 -1.83 12.72 26.57
N THR A 239 -0.81 12.79 27.39
CA THR A 239 0.28 11.81 27.52
C THR A 239 -0.24 10.37 27.57
N THR A 240 -1.42 10.16 28.12
CA THR A 240 -2.10 8.85 28.24
C THR A 240 -2.54 8.29 26.88
N GLU A 241 -3.03 9.11 25.93
CA GLU A 241 -3.46 8.67 24.59
C GLU A 241 -2.26 8.28 23.73
N VAL A 242 -1.16 9.04 23.85
CA VAL A 242 0.11 8.72 23.17
C VAL A 242 0.66 7.38 23.69
N GLN A 243 0.64 7.14 24.99
CA GLN A 243 1.09 5.88 25.58
C GLN A 243 0.22 4.68 25.18
N MET A 244 -1.10 4.86 25.07
CA MET A 244 -2.01 3.82 24.59
C MET A 244 -1.73 3.47 23.11
N THR A 245 -1.53 4.46 22.27
CA THR A 245 -1.22 4.25 20.83
C THR A 245 0.13 3.55 20.66
N LEU A 246 1.16 3.95 21.40
CA LEU A 246 2.47 3.28 21.39
C LEU A 246 2.36 1.83 21.87
N GLY A 247 1.58 1.57 22.92
CA GLY A 247 1.34 0.21 23.40
C GLY A 247 0.65 -0.68 22.37
N GLN A 248 -0.26 -0.13 21.56
CA GLN A 248 -0.92 -0.86 20.48
C GLN A 248 0.04 -1.15 19.31
N VAL A 249 0.81 -0.17 18.89
CA VAL A 249 1.85 -0.33 17.86
C VAL A 249 2.83 -1.44 18.25
N GLU A 250 3.26 -1.45 19.52
CA GLU A 250 4.17 -2.46 20.04
C GLU A 250 3.53 -3.86 20.08
N ALA A 251 2.27 -3.96 20.49
CA ALA A 251 1.54 -5.22 20.49
C ALA A 251 1.37 -5.79 19.07
N ASP A 252 1.03 -4.95 18.09
CA ASP A 252 0.88 -5.34 16.68
C ASP A 252 2.23 -5.74 16.05
N ARG A 253 3.33 -5.11 16.49
CA ARG A 253 4.71 -5.43 16.12
C ARG A 253 5.17 -6.78 16.63
N LEU A 254 4.83 -7.10 17.88
CA LEU A 254 5.31 -8.31 18.57
C LEU A 254 4.83 -9.59 17.92
N SER A 255 3.59 -9.67 17.45
CA SER A 255 3.01 -10.90 16.92
C SER A 255 3.74 -11.46 15.68
N PRO A 256 3.99 -10.67 14.61
CA PRO A 256 4.74 -11.15 13.46
C PRO A 256 6.25 -11.32 13.77
N LEU A 257 6.84 -10.45 14.60
CA LEU A 257 8.25 -10.55 14.98
C LEU A 257 8.54 -11.82 15.77
N TYR A 258 7.68 -12.15 16.76
CA TYR A 258 7.82 -13.37 17.56
C TYR A 258 7.82 -14.64 16.68
N SER A 259 6.95 -14.69 15.67
CA SER A 259 6.88 -15.84 14.75
C SER A 259 8.17 -16.02 13.96
N ARG A 260 8.77 -14.92 13.50
CA ARG A 260 10.05 -14.91 12.77
C ARG A 260 11.23 -15.25 13.66
N ASP A 261 11.30 -14.66 14.85
CA ASP A 261 12.35 -14.96 15.84
C ASP A 261 12.33 -16.44 16.26
N LYS A 262 11.14 -16.97 16.53
CA LYS A 262 10.97 -18.41 16.83
C LYS A 262 11.45 -19.27 15.67
N PHE A 263 11.10 -18.94 14.45
CA PHE A 263 11.59 -19.63 13.26
C PHE A 263 13.11 -19.58 13.15
N CYS A 264 13.74 -18.42 13.33
CA CYS A 264 15.20 -18.27 13.28
C CYS A 264 15.88 -19.18 14.32
N LYS A 265 15.36 -19.22 15.56
CA LYS A 265 15.87 -20.09 16.63
C LYS A 265 15.77 -21.57 16.27
N ASP A 266 14.61 -22.01 15.75
CA ASP A 266 14.38 -23.40 15.35
C ASP A 266 15.23 -23.78 14.13
N TYR A 267 15.33 -22.89 13.14
CA TYR A 267 16.12 -23.11 11.93
C TYR A 267 17.62 -23.18 12.19
N ASN A 268 18.15 -22.23 12.97
CA ASN A 268 19.57 -22.20 13.36
C ASN A 268 19.94 -23.45 14.16
N ARG A 269 19.05 -23.91 15.05
CA ARG A 269 19.27 -25.14 15.84
C ARG A 269 19.31 -26.38 14.94
N LEU A 270 18.47 -26.47 13.92
CA LEU A 270 18.38 -27.64 13.04
C LEU A 270 19.51 -27.70 12.03
N PHE A 271 19.94 -26.56 11.51
CA PHE A 271 20.85 -26.50 10.34
C PHE A 271 22.19 -25.83 10.64
N GLY A 272 22.42 -25.37 11.87
CA GLY A 272 23.69 -24.74 12.25
C GLY A 272 23.94 -23.38 11.59
N THR A 273 22.88 -22.69 11.18
CA THR A 273 22.92 -21.36 10.56
C THR A 273 22.91 -20.26 11.61
N SER A 274 23.09 -19.00 11.19
CA SER A 274 23.07 -17.80 12.07
C SER A 274 22.07 -16.75 11.60
N ILE A 275 20.93 -17.18 11.08
CA ILE A 275 19.88 -16.27 10.61
C ILE A 275 19.25 -15.52 11.79
N SER A 276 19.07 -14.24 11.64
CA SER A 276 18.34 -13.40 12.61
C SER A 276 17.36 -12.45 11.90
N VAL A 277 16.41 -11.94 12.65
CA VAL A 277 15.42 -10.99 12.14
C VAL A 277 15.22 -9.86 13.14
N SER A 278 15.13 -8.65 12.64
CA SER A 278 14.80 -7.46 13.43
C SER A 278 13.76 -6.61 12.71
N MET A 279 13.12 -5.70 13.43
CA MET A 279 12.32 -4.68 12.76
C MET A 279 13.23 -3.54 12.32
N ARG A 280 12.98 -3.03 11.09
CA ARG A 280 13.61 -1.78 10.66
C ARG A 280 13.14 -0.62 11.51
N SER A 281 14.07 0.30 11.76
CA SER A 281 13.75 1.55 12.44
C SER A 281 12.83 2.41 11.56
N GLN A 282 12.10 3.32 12.19
CA GLN A 282 11.23 4.24 11.45
C GLN A 282 12.02 5.12 10.47
N LEU A 283 13.24 5.47 10.81
CA LEU A 283 14.14 6.26 9.94
C LEU A 283 14.49 5.49 8.66
N GLU A 284 14.84 4.20 8.78
CA GLU A 284 15.12 3.34 7.62
C GLU A 284 13.89 3.17 6.72
N LEU A 285 12.72 2.94 7.32
CA LEU A 285 11.46 2.83 6.57
C LEU A 285 11.13 4.15 5.83
N THR A 286 11.37 5.29 6.45
CA THR A 286 11.17 6.60 5.81
C THR A 286 12.11 6.79 4.62
N LYS A 287 13.39 6.42 4.76
CA LYS A 287 14.38 6.47 3.66
C LYS A 287 13.94 5.60 2.47
N ILE A 288 13.50 4.36 2.73
CA ILE A 288 12.99 3.45 1.70
C ILE A 288 11.75 4.05 1.00
N MET A 289 10.80 4.60 1.77
CA MET A 289 9.59 5.22 1.22
C MET A 289 9.86 6.49 0.39
N GLU A 290 10.93 7.22 0.71
CA GLU A 290 11.35 8.42 -0.01
C GLU A 290 12.24 8.11 -1.23
N GLY A 291 12.60 6.84 -1.46
CA GLY A 291 13.46 6.41 -2.56
C GLY A 291 14.93 6.85 -2.40
N ARG A 292 15.33 7.21 -1.19
CA ARG A 292 16.71 7.52 -0.86
C ARG A 292 17.41 6.24 -0.41
N GLU A 293 17.89 5.46 -1.36
CA GLU A 293 18.88 4.42 -1.08
C GLU A 293 20.19 5.08 -0.66
N ASP A 294 20.87 4.45 0.30
CA ASP A 294 22.07 4.93 0.98
C ASP A 294 23.17 5.41 0.01
N GLU A 295 23.31 6.71 -0.18
CA GLU A 295 24.54 7.34 -0.68
C GLU A 295 25.62 7.46 0.42
N ASP A 296 25.35 7.04 1.66
CA ASP A 296 26.25 7.23 2.79
C ASP A 296 27.42 6.22 2.86
N ASN A 297 27.53 5.25 1.95
CA ASN A 297 28.67 4.32 1.92
C ASN A 297 29.78 4.65 0.92
N LEU A 298 29.74 5.82 0.27
CA LEU A 298 30.73 6.22 -0.73
C LEU A 298 31.62 7.41 -0.32
N SER A 299 31.48 7.96 0.90
CA SER A 299 32.21 9.14 1.32
C SER A 299 33.38 8.92 2.30
N ASP A 300 33.67 7.67 2.70
CA ASP A 300 34.78 7.39 3.63
C ASP A 300 36.04 6.80 3.00
N THR A 301 36.21 6.84 1.70
CA THR A 301 37.48 6.52 1.06
C THR A 301 37.97 7.71 0.26
N ASN A 302 39.09 8.30 0.73
CA ASN A 302 39.95 9.28 0.12
C ASN A 302 39.86 10.72 0.66
N ILE A 303 40.38 10.92 1.87
CA ILE A 303 41.25 12.07 2.16
C ILE A 303 42.54 11.48 2.72
N GLU A 304 43.40 10.97 1.86
CA GLU A 304 44.86 10.97 2.16
C GLU A 304 45.36 12.38 1.86
N GLU A 305 45.73 13.07 2.92
CA GLU A 305 46.54 14.29 2.86
C GLU A 305 47.88 13.98 2.18
N ASP A 306 48.07 14.48 0.97
CA ASP A 306 49.37 14.61 0.39
C ASP A 306 49.97 15.92 0.91
N GLY A 307 50.69 15.79 2.02
CA GLY A 307 51.60 16.80 2.55
C GLY A 307 52.87 16.80 1.74
N GLY A 308 53.00 17.68 0.79
CA GLY A 308 54.22 17.97 0.05
C GLY A 308 54.77 19.34 0.40
N ASP A 309 55.74 19.34 1.31
CA ASP A 309 56.72 20.42 1.44
C ASP A 309 57.38 20.70 0.09
N ASN A 310 57.52 21.97 -0.26
CA ASN A 310 58.73 22.48 -0.89
C ASN A 310 58.75 24.03 -0.95
N GLU A 311 59.76 24.57 -0.28
CA GLU A 311 60.56 25.77 -0.53
C GLU A 311 59.89 27.06 -1.05
#